data_96b9c3de42f39c5110356e2ac28c2eaa
#
_entry.id   96b9c3de42f39c5110356e2ac28c2eaa
#
_cell.length_a   1.000
_cell.length_b   1.000
_cell.length_c   1.000
_cell.angle_alpha   90.00
_cell.angle_beta   90.00
_cell.angle_gamma   90.00
#
_symmetry.space_group_name_H-M   'P 1'
#
loop_
_entity.id
_entity.type
_entity.pdbx_description
1 polymer ?
#
loop_
_entity_poly.entity_id
_entity_poly.type
_entity_poly.pdbx_seq_one_letter_code
_entity_poly.pdbx_strand_id
1 'polypeptide(L)'
;LFVAHDIWWDSSVFLGMGKYIYSLGETGLWESSRPLIWPLILGFFWKLNLNYILFGKFFVIFFSLGTLILTYLIACELFNKKIAVVASLFLSLSPTFFLFNNILHTEIPSAFFALLGFYYFIRKKYNFSGLFLGIAFMTRFFQIFAFIPLFLLLVYLILKKKLLIKNLVYFSLFFLIPAVPYLILNYILYNNVFYPFLLQSYMTTYTGWTFSQPFYFYFTELVKENILILFSVLALIFIFKKPDFKKMSLVITFLFIFVPYNLISHKEIRFLIAALPFLCILTSYGVFYFVGLFKKNKNLLLSLLLVIFLIVAVPKLKFDKYEDDLGIFYDYIKNEKIGNGLWISNPAFIAYSNNKASELIYYPLYNSERIDYLISNINNAKHVLINTCDLLPCPENDLTCNQKHDNFINLLKEKFNIYYYNKHNSCE
;
A
#
# COMPACT_ATOMS: atom_id res chain seq x y z
N LEU A 1 18.23 1.28 -4.73
CA LEU A 1 18.74 -0.08 -5.02
C LEU A 1 19.76 -0.56 -4.01
N PHE A 2 20.56 0.33 -3.44
CA PHE A 2 21.69 -0.03 -2.57
C PHE A 2 21.33 0.01 -1.08
N VAL A 3 20.14 0.47 -0.70
CA VAL A 3 19.64 0.38 0.66
C VAL A 3 18.94 -0.97 0.80
N ALA A 4 19.55 -1.88 1.53
CA ALA A 4 18.92 -3.15 1.85
C ALA A 4 17.84 -2.90 2.89
N HIS A 5 16.58 -2.99 2.51
CA HIS A 5 15.48 -3.13 3.45
C HIS A 5 15.11 -4.59 3.54
N ASP A 6 14.80 -5.04 4.74
CA ASP A 6 14.21 -6.34 4.96
C ASP A 6 12.90 -6.48 4.17
N ILE A 7 12.55 -7.72 3.93
CA ILE A 7 11.24 -8.03 3.36
C ILE A 7 10.22 -7.93 4.48
N TRP A 8 9.50 -6.83 4.50
CA TRP A 8 8.43 -6.58 5.46
C TRP A 8 7.32 -7.62 5.36
N TRP A 9 6.51 -7.73 6.40
CA TRP A 9 5.40 -8.68 6.49
C TRP A 9 4.55 -8.73 5.22
N ASP A 10 3.99 -7.58 4.80
CA ASP A 10 3.13 -7.52 3.61
C ASP A 10 3.88 -7.92 2.32
N SER A 11 5.14 -7.53 2.19
CA SER A 11 5.99 -7.92 1.04
C SER A 11 6.16 -9.43 0.96
N SER A 12 6.38 -10.07 2.13
CA SER A 12 6.53 -11.52 2.26
C SER A 12 5.24 -12.25 1.90
N VAL A 13 4.09 -11.71 2.32
CA VAL A 13 2.77 -12.23 1.94
C VAL A 13 2.58 -12.16 0.42
N PHE A 14 2.86 -11.02 -0.22
CA PHE A 14 2.71 -10.90 -1.67
C PHE A 14 3.63 -11.85 -2.45
N LEU A 15 4.87 -12.01 -2.00
CA LEU A 15 5.81 -12.99 -2.57
C LEU A 15 5.31 -14.42 -2.39
N GLY A 16 4.86 -14.76 -1.17
CA GLY A 16 4.30 -16.07 -0.84
C GLY A 16 3.06 -16.41 -1.66
N MET A 17 2.13 -15.46 -1.82
CA MET A 17 0.95 -15.61 -2.69
C MET A 17 1.34 -15.81 -4.15
N GLY A 18 2.34 -15.08 -4.64
CA GLY A 18 2.86 -15.24 -5.99
C GLY A 18 3.37 -16.66 -6.23
N LYS A 19 4.19 -17.19 -5.31
CA LYS A 19 4.65 -18.59 -5.36
C LYS A 19 3.49 -19.58 -5.34
N TYR A 20 2.51 -19.36 -4.45
CA TYR A 20 1.33 -20.23 -4.32
C TYR A 20 0.54 -20.32 -5.64
N ILE A 21 0.28 -19.19 -6.29
CA ILE A 21 -0.46 -19.14 -7.55
C ILE A 21 0.30 -19.88 -8.66
N TYR A 22 1.59 -19.60 -8.86
CA TYR A 22 2.38 -20.17 -9.95
C TYR A 22 2.85 -21.61 -9.72
N SER A 23 2.80 -22.09 -8.46
CA SER A 23 3.04 -23.49 -8.11
C SER A 23 1.75 -24.32 -8.02
N LEU A 24 0.58 -23.73 -8.29
CA LEU A 24 -0.72 -24.37 -8.11
C LEU A 24 -0.95 -24.88 -6.68
N GLY A 25 -0.44 -24.13 -5.69
CA GLY A 25 -0.62 -24.43 -4.28
C GLY A 25 0.40 -25.38 -3.67
N GLU A 26 1.48 -25.72 -4.37
CA GLU A 26 2.54 -26.60 -3.84
C GLU A 26 3.54 -25.86 -2.96
N THR A 27 3.76 -24.56 -3.19
CA THR A 27 4.67 -23.72 -2.41
C THR A 27 4.02 -22.38 -2.07
N GLY A 28 4.59 -21.63 -1.13
CA GLY A 28 4.11 -20.31 -0.78
C GLY A 28 3.03 -20.32 0.30
N LEU A 29 2.22 -19.30 0.32
CA LEU A 29 1.07 -19.14 1.22
C LEU A 29 -0.10 -18.49 0.48
N TRP A 30 -1.31 -18.71 0.97
CA TRP A 30 -2.51 -18.04 0.45
C TRP A 30 -3.15 -17.15 1.51
N GLU A 31 -3.36 -15.87 1.18
CA GLU A 31 -4.09 -14.93 2.01
C GLU A 31 -5.25 -14.34 1.22
N SER A 32 -6.48 -14.67 1.61
CA SER A 32 -7.69 -14.34 0.85
C SER A 32 -8.04 -12.85 0.86
N SER A 33 -7.55 -12.07 1.82
CA SER A 33 -7.86 -10.64 1.94
C SER A 33 -7.09 -9.73 0.97
N ARG A 34 -6.20 -10.27 0.14
CA ARG A 34 -5.30 -9.47 -0.69
C ARG A 34 -5.70 -9.44 -2.17
N PRO A 35 -5.51 -8.30 -2.86
CA PRO A 35 -5.66 -8.23 -4.32
C PRO A 35 -4.51 -8.97 -5.03
N LEU A 36 -4.75 -9.42 -6.29
CA LEU A 36 -3.88 -10.40 -6.94
C LEU A 36 -2.84 -9.81 -7.92
N ILE A 37 -2.96 -8.58 -8.39
CA ILE A 37 -2.06 -8.07 -9.45
C ILE A 37 -0.61 -8.06 -8.98
N TRP A 38 -0.34 -7.61 -7.75
CA TRP A 38 1.02 -7.56 -7.24
C TRP A 38 1.62 -8.96 -7.00
N PRO A 39 0.92 -9.91 -6.34
CA PRO A 39 1.34 -11.31 -6.29
C PRO A 39 1.62 -11.93 -7.65
N LEU A 40 0.77 -11.68 -8.65
CA LEU A 40 0.97 -12.20 -10.01
C LEU A 40 2.27 -11.69 -10.64
N ILE A 41 2.61 -10.41 -10.48
CA ILE A 41 3.86 -9.84 -11.00
C ILE A 41 5.07 -10.48 -10.28
N LEU A 42 5.05 -10.56 -8.96
CA LEU A 42 6.17 -11.11 -8.19
C LEU A 42 6.34 -12.61 -8.44
N GLY A 43 5.23 -13.36 -8.46
CA GLY A 43 5.23 -14.80 -8.76
C GLY A 43 5.71 -15.14 -10.16
N PHE A 44 5.45 -14.27 -11.13
CA PHE A 44 5.96 -14.44 -12.50
C PHE A 44 7.50 -14.47 -12.53
N PHE A 45 8.17 -13.58 -11.82
CA PHE A 45 9.64 -13.59 -11.73
C PHE A 45 10.14 -14.85 -11.04
N TRP A 46 9.48 -15.29 -9.96
CA TRP A 46 9.80 -16.54 -9.30
C TRP A 46 9.65 -17.75 -10.23
N LYS A 47 8.56 -17.81 -11.02
CA LYS A 47 8.31 -18.92 -11.97
C LYS A 47 9.39 -19.00 -13.06
N LEU A 48 9.97 -17.87 -13.44
CA LEU A 48 11.09 -17.81 -14.39
C LEU A 48 12.45 -18.09 -13.76
N ASN A 49 12.52 -18.52 -12.50
CA ASN A 49 13.76 -18.69 -11.73
C ASN A 49 14.66 -17.45 -11.66
N LEU A 50 14.06 -16.25 -11.78
CA LEU A 50 14.76 -14.99 -11.61
C LEU A 50 14.84 -14.64 -10.11
N ASN A 51 15.77 -13.74 -9.74
CA ASN A 51 15.76 -13.17 -8.40
C ASN A 51 14.55 -12.25 -8.23
N TYR A 52 13.42 -12.85 -7.85
CA TYR A 52 12.11 -12.20 -7.76
C TYR A 52 12.08 -11.03 -6.75
N ILE A 53 12.94 -11.04 -5.73
CA ILE A 53 13.08 -9.91 -4.78
C ILE A 53 13.73 -8.73 -5.51
N LEU A 54 14.86 -8.98 -6.19
CA LEU A 54 15.58 -7.94 -6.94
C LEU A 54 14.71 -7.37 -8.06
N PHE A 55 14.11 -8.22 -8.88
CA PHE A 55 13.22 -7.79 -9.96
C PHE A 55 11.98 -7.07 -9.44
N GLY A 56 11.41 -7.53 -8.32
CA GLY A 56 10.32 -6.83 -7.65
C GLY A 56 10.72 -5.41 -7.22
N LYS A 57 11.90 -5.24 -6.60
CA LYS A 57 12.45 -3.92 -6.24
C LYS A 57 12.65 -3.03 -7.48
N PHE A 58 13.18 -3.56 -8.58
CA PHE A 58 13.29 -2.82 -9.84
C PHE A 58 11.91 -2.35 -10.35
N PHE A 59 10.88 -3.19 -10.25
CA PHE A 59 9.53 -2.80 -10.66
C PHE A 59 8.95 -1.71 -9.76
N VAL A 60 9.16 -1.75 -8.44
CA VAL A 60 8.72 -0.66 -7.55
C VAL A 60 9.43 0.64 -7.93
N ILE A 61 10.74 0.62 -8.21
CA ILE A 61 11.48 1.81 -8.66
C ILE A 61 10.95 2.31 -10.01
N PHE A 62 10.65 1.41 -10.95
CA PHE A 62 10.03 1.77 -12.22
C PHE A 62 8.69 2.49 -12.01
N PHE A 63 7.81 1.96 -11.15
CA PHE A 63 6.54 2.60 -10.80
C PHE A 63 6.75 3.92 -10.04
N SER A 64 7.78 4.02 -9.19
CA SER A 64 8.14 5.27 -8.51
C SER A 64 8.51 6.36 -9.51
N LEU A 65 9.40 6.06 -10.45
CA LEU A 65 9.78 7.00 -11.52
C LEU A 65 8.58 7.36 -12.40
N GLY A 66 7.76 6.37 -12.75
CA GLY A 66 6.52 6.58 -13.48
C GLY A 66 5.54 7.50 -12.74
N THR A 67 5.45 7.36 -11.41
CA THR A 67 4.63 8.23 -10.55
C THR A 67 5.12 9.69 -10.56
N LEU A 68 6.44 9.90 -10.50
CA LEU A 68 7.05 11.23 -10.63
C LEU A 68 6.76 11.86 -11.99
N ILE A 69 6.93 11.08 -13.08
CA ILE A 69 6.64 11.53 -14.44
C ILE A 69 5.17 11.88 -14.60
N LEU A 70 4.25 11.05 -14.10
CA LEU A 70 2.81 11.32 -14.17
C LEU A 70 2.42 12.54 -13.35
N THR A 71 3.02 12.74 -12.17
CA THR A 71 2.83 13.95 -11.36
C THR A 71 3.23 15.19 -12.15
N TYR A 72 4.39 15.14 -12.82
CA TYR A 72 4.83 16.21 -13.70
C TYR A 72 3.85 16.45 -14.85
N LEU A 73 3.45 15.41 -15.57
CA LEU A 73 2.55 15.52 -16.73
C LEU A 73 1.16 16.06 -16.34
N ILE A 74 0.60 15.58 -15.23
CA ILE A 74 -0.69 16.05 -14.70
C ILE A 74 -0.59 17.53 -14.31
N ALA A 75 0.46 17.91 -13.57
CA ALA A 75 0.65 19.31 -13.18
C ALA A 75 0.91 20.24 -14.38
N CYS A 76 1.61 19.76 -15.42
CA CYS A 76 1.75 20.49 -16.69
C CYS A 76 0.40 20.73 -17.37
N GLU A 77 -0.42 19.68 -17.44
CA GLU A 77 -1.74 19.72 -18.12
C GLU A 77 -2.73 20.63 -17.37
N LEU A 78 -2.66 20.66 -16.04
CA LEU A 78 -3.58 21.44 -15.20
C LEU A 78 -3.14 22.89 -14.99
N PHE A 79 -1.83 23.13 -14.99
CA PHE A 79 -1.24 24.42 -14.64
C PHE A 79 -0.15 24.85 -15.63
N ASN A 80 1.12 24.56 -15.34
CA ASN A 80 2.25 24.87 -16.19
C ASN A 80 3.52 24.10 -15.80
N LYS A 81 4.58 24.18 -16.64
CA LYS A 81 5.85 23.46 -16.43
C LYS A 81 6.56 23.80 -15.11
N LYS A 82 6.50 25.06 -14.63
CA LYS A 82 7.18 25.48 -13.39
C LYS A 82 6.54 24.82 -12.18
N ILE A 83 5.21 24.81 -12.11
CA ILE A 83 4.46 24.12 -11.05
C ILE A 83 4.72 22.62 -11.11
N ALA A 84 4.79 22.04 -12.31
CA ALA A 84 5.04 20.62 -12.51
C ALA A 84 6.41 20.18 -11.99
N VAL A 85 7.47 20.93 -12.28
CA VAL A 85 8.82 20.63 -11.75
C VAL A 85 8.82 20.65 -10.22
N VAL A 86 8.23 21.67 -9.60
CA VAL A 86 8.20 21.79 -8.14
C VAL A 86 7.32 20.69 -7.50
N ALA A 87 6.20 20.33 -8.13
CA ALA A 87 5.36 19.23 -7.66
C ALA A 87 6.11 17.89 -7.66
N SER A 88 6.83 17.58 -8.74
CA SER A 88 7.64 16.37 -8.81
C SER A 88 8.83 16.39 -7.84
N LEU A 89 9.45 17.57 -7.62
CA LEU A 89 10.49 17.73 -6.62
C LEU A 89 9.96 17.48 -5.20
N PHE A 90 8.79 18.02 -4.85
CA PHE A 90 8.17 17.78 -3.55
C PHE A 90 7.86 16.30 -3.33
N LEU A 91 7.38 15.61 -4.35
CA LEU A 91 7.11 14.18 -4.27
C LEU A 91 8.40 13.35 -4.17
N SER A 92 9.42 13.65 -4.99
CA SER A 92 10.68 12.89 -5.02
C SER A 92 11.46 12.96 -3.71
N LEU A 93 11.32 14.06 -2.96
CA LEU A 93 11.96 14.30 -1.67
C LEU A 93 10.99 14.16 -0.49
N SER A 94 9.78 13.63 -0.69
CA SER A 94 8.92 13.22 0.42
C SER A 94 9.55 12.02 1.12
N PRO A 95 9.86 12.10 2.44
CA PRO A 95 10.46 10.99 3.18
C PRO A 95 9.67 9.69 3.07
N THR A 96 8.34 9.75 3.18
CA THR A 96 7.48 8.58 3.00
C THR A 96 7.58 7.99 1.59
N PHE A 97 7.47 8.80 0.54
CA PHE A 97 7.59 8.29 -0.83
C PHE A 97 8.98 7.72 -1.11
N PHE A 98 10.02 8.37 -0.60
CA PHE A 98 11.40 7.94 -0.75
C PHE A 98 11.66 6.60 -0.04
N LEU A 99 11.18 6.41 1.19
CA LEU A 99 11.33 5.17 1.95
C LEU A 99 10.71 3.98 1.21
N PHE A 100 9.51 4.15 0.67
CA PHE A 100 8.77 3.06 0.03
C PHE A 100 9.14 2.79 -1.43
N ASN A 101 10.08 3.53 -2.03
CA ASN A 101 10.41 3.42 -3.45
C ASN A 101 11.07 2.10 -3.88
N ASN A 102 11.52 1.28 -2.92
CA ASN A 102 12.14 -0.02 -3.16
C ASN A 102 11.63 -1.14 -2.25
N ILE A 103 10.57 -0.88 -1.47
CA ILE A 103 9.88 -1.87 -0.65
C ILE A 103 8.80 -2.55 -1.51
N LEU A 104 8.69 -3.89 -1.43
CA LEU A 104 7.80 -4.70 -2.28
C LEU A 104 6.33 -4.60 -1.85
N HIS A 105 5.86 -3.39 -1.61
CA HIS A 105 4.49 -3.08 -1.21
C HIS A 105 3.63 -2.63 -2.40
N THR A 106 2.32 -2.58 -2.18
CA THR A 106 1.34 -2.22 -3.21
C THR A 106 1.08 -0.72 -3.33
N GLU A 107 1.57 0.09 -2.39
CA GLU A 107 1.28 1.52 -2.30
C GLU A 107 1.72 2.27 -3.55
N ILE A 108 2.99 2.17 -3.93
CA ILE A 108 3.53 2.87 -5.11
C ILE A 108 3.00 2.30 -6.42
N PRO A 109 2.98 0.96 -6.65
CA PRO A 109 2.39 0.42 -7.87
C PRO A 109 0.92 0.83 -8.05
N SER A 110 0.13 0.80 -6.98
CA SER A 110 -1.29 1.19 -7.07
C SER A 110 -1.46 2.70 -7.30
N ALA A 111 -0.64 3.55 -6.65
CA ALA A 111 -0.63 4.99 -6.88
C ALA A 111 -0.26 5.35 -8.32
N PHE A 112 0.72 4.65 -8.90
CA PHE A 112 1.08 4.82 -10.32
C PHE A 112 -0.11 4.56 -11.24
N PHE A 113 -0.81 3.43 -11.08
CA PHE A 113 -1.96 3.10 -11.91
C PHE A 113 -3.14 4.04 -11.67
N ALA A 114 -3.37 4.48 -10.43
CA ALA A 114 -4.41 5.47 -10.12
C ALA A 114 -4.13 6.82 -10.78
N LEU A 115 -2.87 7.30 -10.74
CA LEU A 115 -2.47 8.53 -11.43
C LEU A 115 -2.55 8.40 -12.95
N LEU A 116 -2.18 7.24 -13.50
CA LEU A 116 -2.30 6.99 -14.93
C LEU A 116 -3.78 7.01 -15.36
N GLY A 117 -4.65 6.41 -14.55
CA GLY A 117 -6.10 6.49 -14.73
C GLY A 117 -6.61 7.94 -14.67
N PHE A 118 -6.17 8.73 -13.69
CA PHE A 118 -6.49 10.15 -13.58
C PHE A 118 -5.96 10.96 -14.76
N TYR A 119 -4.74 10.71 -15.22
CA TYR A 119 -4.16 11.36 -16.39
C TYR A 119 -4.97 11.14 -17.65
N TYR A 120 -5.43 9.90 -17.90
CA TYR A 120 -6.32 9.62 -19.03
C TYR A 120 -7.70 10.24 -18.85
N PHE A 121 -8.19 10.35 -17.62
CA PHE A 121 -9.46 11.03 -17.32
C PHE A 121 -9.45 12.50 -17.76
N ILE A 122 -8.42 13.27 -17.34
CA ILE A 122 -8.32 14.70 -17.71
C ILE A 122 -8.11 14.90 -19.22
N ARG A 123 -7.61 13.87 -19.92
CA ARG A 123 -7.50 13.81 -21.39
C ARG A 123 -8.73 13.24 -22.09
N LYS A 124 -9.82 13.00 -21.35
CA LYS A 124 -11.11 12.48 -21.86
C LYS A 124 -11.00 11.10 -22.53
N LYS A 125 -9.96 10.31 -22.22
CA LYS A 125 -9.80 8.94 -22.68
C LYS A 125 -10.36 7.97 -21.63
N TYR A 126 -11.69 7.94 -21.49
CA TYR A 126 -12.39 7.32 -20.36
C TYR A 126 -12.24 5.81 -20.29
N ASN A 127 -12.12 5.12 -21.43
CA ASN A 127 -11.82 3.68 -21.50
C ASN A 127 -10.46 3.35 -20.82
N PHE A 128 -9.37 4.03 -21.22
CA PHE A 128 -8.07 3.83 -20.58
C PHE A 128 -8.08 4.27 -19.11
N SER A 129 -8.80 5.35 -18.80
CA SER A 129 -8.97 5.78 -17.41
C SER A 129 -9.60 4.68 -16.56
N GLY A 130 -10.72 4.11 -17.00
CA GLY A 130 -11.37 2.99 -16.31
C GLY A 130 -10.44 1.79 -16.15
N LEU A 131 -9.76 1.37 -17.22
CA LEU A 131 -8.85 0.23 -17.19
C LEU A 131 -7.75 0.39 -16.12
N PHE A 132 -7.05 1.53 -16.13
CA PHE A 132 -5.95 1.74 -15.18
C PHE A 132 -6.43 1.94 -13.74
N LEU A 133 -7.61 2.51 -13.53
CA LEU A 133 -8.22 2.55 -12.20
C LEU A 133 -8.65 1.15 -11.73
N GLY A 134 -9.12 0.29 -12.62
CA GLY A 134 -9.40 -1.11 -12.30
C GLY A 134 -8.13 -1.90 -11.94
N ILE A 135 -7.02 -1.67 -12.66
CA ILE A 135 -5.71 -2.23 -12.32
C ILE A 135 -5.23 -1.70 -10.97
N ALA A 136 -5.38 -0.39 -10.70
CA ALA A 136 -5.05 0.20 -9.41
C ALA A 136 -5.84 -0.45 -8.27
N PHE A 137 -7.15 -0.63 -8.43
CA PHE A 137 -8.03 -1.30 -7.48
C PHE A 137 -7.62 -2.75 -7.23
N MET A 138 -7.28 -3.50 -8.29
CA MET A 138 -6.82 -4.88 -8.20
C MET A 138 -5.35 -5.00 -7.77
N THR A 139 -4.62 -3.88 -7.64
CA THR A 139 -3.31 -3.82 -6.97
C THR A 139 -3.49 -3.50 -5.49
N ARG A 140 -4.47 -2.64 -5.13
CA ARG A 140 -4.82 -2.26 -3.76
C ARG A 140 -6.28 -1.81 -3.70
N PHE A 141 -7.12 -2.50 -2.92
CA PHE A 141 -8.58 -2.25 -2.90
C PHE A 141 -8.96 -0.82 -2.53
N PHE A 142 -8.18 -0.15 -1.68
CA PHE A 142 -8.40 1.25 -1.33
C PHE A 142 -8.34 2.23 -2.51
N GLN A 143 -7.80 1.83 -3.66
CA GLN A 143 -7.81 2.66 -4.88
C GLN A 143 -9.22 2.82 -5.50
N ILE A 144 -10.23 2.14 -4.96
CA ILE A 144 -11.64 2.42 -5.27
C ILE A 144 -11.99 3.90 -4.98
N PHE A 145 -11.33 4.52 -4.00
CA PHE A 145 -11.50 5.92 -3.67
C PHE A 145 -10.91 6.89 -4.71
N ALA A 146 -10.10 6.40 -5.65
CA ALA A 146 -9.72 7.17 -6.83
C ALA A 146 -10.75 7.02 -7.97
N PHE A 147 -11.43 5.87 -8.08
CA PHE A 147 -12.44 5.60 -9.09
C PHE A 147 -13.76 6.32 -8.83
N ILE A 148 -14.29 6.23 -7.58
CA ILE A 148 -15.60 6.78 -7.21
C ILE A 148 -15.76 8.26 -7.59
N PRO A 149 -14.83 9.18 -7.23
CA PRO A 149 -15.00 10.60 -7.55
C PRO A 149 -15.05 10.87 -9.05
N LEU A 150 -14.25 10.15 -9.85
CA LEU A 150 -14.22 10.31 -11.28
C LEU A 150 -15.50 9.76 -11.93
N PHE A 151 -16.03 8.65 -11.42
CA PHE A 151 -17.34 8.14 -11.82
C PHE A 151 -18.45 9.16 -11.52
N LEU A 152 -18.51 9.72 -10.32
CA LEU A 152 -19.49 10.72 -9.93
C LEU A 152 -19.38 12.01 -10.78
N LEU A 153 -18.17 12.41 -11.14
CA LEU A 153 -17.94 13.55 -12.04
C LEU A 153 -18.47 13.26 -13.46
N LEU A 154 -18.32 12.04 -13.98
CA LEU A 154 -18.92 11.67 -15.27
C LEU A 154 -20.45 11.69 -15.20
N VAL A 155 -21.04 11.14 -14.14
CA VAL A 155 -22.50 11.21 -13.90
C VAL A 155 -22.96 12.67 -13.88
N TYR A 156 -22.28 13.54 -13.14
CA TYR A 156 -22.59 14.98 -13.11
C TYR A 156 -22.57 15.63 -14.49
N LEU A 157 -21.54 15.33 -15.31
CA LEU A 157 -21.47 15.87 -16.68
C LEU A 157 -22.59 15.36 -17.59
N ILE A 158 -23.03 14.12 -17.42
CA ILE A 158 -24.15 13.55 -18.18
C ILE A 158 -25.46 14.25 -17.78
N LEU A 159 -25.71 14.39 -16.47
CA LEU A 159 -26.90 15.12 -15.98
C LEU A 159 -26.95 16.56 -16.46
N LYS A 160 -25.77 17.20 -16.62
CA LYS A 160 -25.66 18.54 -17.23
C LYS A 160 -25.69 18.53 -18.76
N LYS A 161 -25.94 17.39 -19.40
CA LYS A 161 -25.95 17.21 -20.86
C LYS A 161 -24.64 17.60 -21.56
N LYS A 162 -23.50 17.57 -20.83
CA LYS A 162 -22.17 17.90 -21.35
C LYS A 162 -21.39 16.69 -21.83
N LEU A 163 -21.88 15.49 -21.54
CA LEU A 163 -21.23 14.23 -21.89
C LEU A 163 -22.29 13.18 -22.28
N LEU A 164 -21.94 12.29 -23.21
CA LEU A 164 -22.78 11.16 -23.61
C LEU A 164 -22.63 10.00 -22.62
N ILE A 165 -23.72 9.29 -22.34
CA ILE A 165 -23.76 8.15 -21.43
C ILE A 165 -22.78 7.04 -21.82
N LYS A 166 -22.48 6.87 -23.12
CA LYS A 166 -21.52 5.89 -23.62
C LYS A 166 -20.13 6.01 -22.96
N ASN A 167 -19.72 7.24 -22.60
CA ASN A 167 -18.43 7.48 -21.97
C ASN A 167 -18.39 6.91 -20.53
N LEU A 168 -19.49 7.03 -19.78
CA LEU A 168 -19.64 6.40 -18.47
C LEU A 168 -19.64 4.87 -18.58
N VAL A 169 -20.37 4.35 -19.58
CA VAL A 169 -20.42 2.90 -19.86
C VAL A 169 -19.02 2.37 -20.17
N TYR A 170 -18.27 3.00 -21.06
CA TYR A 170 -16.90 2.60 -21.36
C TYR A 170 -15.98 2.71 -20.14
N PHE A 171 -16.06 3.80 -19.37
CA PHE A 171 -15.29 3.98 -18.16
C PHE A 171 -15.53 2.84 -17.16
N SER A 172 -16.80 2.48 -16.93
CA SER A 172 -17.18 1.42 -16.00
C SER A 172 -16.83 0.02 -16.51
N LEU A 173 -17.11 -0.28 -17.79
CA LEU A 173 -16.79 -1.58 -18.37
C LEU A 173 -15.28 -1.86 -18.34
N PHE A 174 -14.46 -0.89 -18.71
CA PHE A 174 -13.01 -1.04 -18.67
C PHE A 174 -12.45 -1.15 -17.26
N PHE A 175 -13.07 -0.51 -16.25
CA PHE A 175 -12.75 -0.73 -14.85
C PHE A 175 -13.03 -2.19 -14.42
N LEU A 176 -14.11 -2.78 -14.90
CA LEU A 176 -14.49 -4.14 -14.55
C LEU A 176 -13.60 -5.22 -15.20
N ILE A 177 -12.93 -4.94 -16.30
CA ILE A 177 -12.06 -5.93 -16.99
C ILE A 177 -11.07 -6.60 -16.02
N PRO A 178 -10.24 -5.89 -15.24
CA PRO A 178 -9.33 -6.53 -14.28
C PRO A 178 -10.02 -7.02 -13.01
N ALA A 179 -11.22 -6.52 -12.67
CA ALA A 179 -11.92 -6.87 -11.45
C ALA A 179 -12.77 -8.14 -11.57
N VAL A 180 -13.46 -8.33 -12.71
CA VAL A 180 -14.40 -9.46 -12.92
C VAL A 180 -13.73 -10.84 -12.76
N PRO A 181 -12.53 -11.12 -13.30
CA PRO A 181 -11.88 -12.42 -13.08
C PRO A 181 -11.67 -12.74 -11.60
N TYR A 182 -11.31 -11.71 -10.80
CA TYR A 182 -11.13 -11.87 -9.36
C TYR A 182 -12.47 -12.11 -8.64
N LEU A 183 -13.53 -11.43 -9.02
CA LEU A 183 -14.86 -11.64 -8.44
C LEU A 183 -15.37 -13.07 -8.73
N ILE A 184 -15.13 -13.57 -9.94
CA ILE A 184 -15.45 -14.96 -10.32
C ILE A 184 -14.63 -15.95 -9.48
N LEU A 185 -13.33 -15.71 -9.33
CA LEU A 185 -12.45 -16.53 -8.48
C LEU A 185 -12.94 -16.58 -7.04
N ASN A 186 -13.33 -15.42 -6.46
CA ASN A 186 -13.88 -15.36 -5.11
C ASN A 186 -15.15 -16.19 -4.96
N TYR A 187 -16.04 -16.14 -5.95
CA TYR A 187 -17.24 -16.97 -5.94
C TYR A 187 -16.90 -18.47 -5.94
N ILE A 188 -15.95 -18.88 -6.76
CA ILE A 188 -15.53 -20.28 -6.86
C ILE A 188 -14.87 -20.75 -5.55
N LEU A 189 -13.99 -19.93 -4.94
CA LEU A 189 -13.24 -20.33 -3.75
C LEU A 189 -14.03 -20.21 -2.45
N TYR A 190 -14.91 -19.21 -2.34
CA TYR A 190 -15.54 -18.85 -1.06
C TYR A 190 -17.06 -18.88 -1.10
N ASN A 191 -17.66 -19.22 -2.24
CA ASN A 191 -19.10 -19.10 -2.49
C ASN A 191 -19.67 -17.70 -2.15
N ASN A 192 -18.80 -16.69 -2.14
CA ASN A 192 -19.13 -15.29 -1.85
C ASN A 192 -18.18 -14.36 -2.62
N VAL A 193 -18.73 -13.60 -3.56
CA VAL A 193 -18.00 -12.66 -4.41
C VAL A 193 -17.25 -11.60 -3.61
N PHE A 194 -17.83 -11.19 -2.47
CA PHE A 194 -17.31 -10.10 -1.64
C PHE A 194 -16.50 -10.55 -0.44
N TYR A 195 -16.29 -11.84 -0.24
CA TYR A 195 -15.60 -12.39 0.93
C TYR A 195 -14.24 -11.72 1.23
N PRO A 196 -13.31 -11.53 0.28
CA PRO A 196 -12.03 -10.88 0.55
C PRO A 196 -12.16 -9.41 1.00
N PHE A 197 -13.14 -8.69 0.48
CA PHE A 197 -13.38 -7.30 0.88
C PHE A 197 -13.96 -7.21 2.29
N LEU A 198 -14.89 -8.11 2.65
CA LEU A 198 -15.45 -8.21 3.98
C LEU A 198 -14.36 -8.58 4.98
N LEU A 199 -13.52 -9.56 4.66
CA LEU A 199 -12.40 -9.96 5.49
C LEU A 199 -11.38 -8.83 5.68
N GLN A 200 -11.02 -8.12 4.61
CA GLN A 200 -10.14 -6.95 4.69
C GLN A 200 -10.74 -5.84 5.56
N SER A 201 -12.03 -5.58 5.43
CA SER A 201 -12.74 -4.60 6.27
C SER A 201 -12.74 -5.04 7.74
N TYR A 202 -13.01 -6.30 8.01
CA TYR A 202 -12.94 -6.88 9.33
C TYR A 202 -11.55 -6.70 9.96
N MET A 203 -10.50 -7.14 9.25
CA MET A 203 -9.11 -7.02 9.70
C MET A 203 -8.74 -5.55 10.00
N THR A 204 -9.07 -4.64 9.10
CA THR A 204 -8.76 -3.20 9.27
C THR A 204 -9.47 -2.60 10.49
N THR A 205 -10.68 -3.05 10.79
CA THR A 205 -11.44 -2.58 11.94
C THR A 205 -10.86 -3.15 13.24
N TYR A 206 -10.55 -4.43 13.27
CA TYR A 206 -10.07 -5.11 14.49
C TYR A 206 -8.60 -4.81 14.80
N THR A 207 -7.73 -4.69 13.81
CA THR A 207 -6.32 -4.29 14.05
C THR A 207 -6.17 -2.81 14.35
N GLY A 208 -7.26 -2.05 14.30
CA GLY A 208 -7.29 -0.64 14.67
C GLY A 208 -6.78 -0.35 16.08
N TRP A 209 -6.92 -1.28 17.02
CA TRP A 209 -6.40 -1.12 18.38
C TRP A 209 -4.85 -1.10 18.42
N THR A 210 -4.16 -1.88 17.59
CA THR A 210 -2.70 -1.93 17.51
C THR A 210 -2.11 -0.69 16.81
N PHE A 211 -2.76 -0.25 15.72
CA PHE A 211 -2.30 0.86 14.89
C PHE A 211 -3.21 2.08 14.99
N SER A 212 -3.96 2.18 16.10
CA SER A 212 -4.87 3.29 16.31
C SER A 212 -4.14 4.60 16.45
N GLN A 213 -4.51 5.56 15.61
CA GLN A 213 -3.96 6.90 15.63
C GLN A 213 -5.08 7.93 15.61
N PRO A 214 -4.88 9.10 16.22
CA PRO A 214 -5.90 10.15 16.27
C PRO A 214 -6.27 10.65 14.88
N PHE A 215 -7.44 11.29 14.76
CA PHE A 215 -7.94 11.83 13.49
C PHE A 215 -6.94 12.77 12.81
N TYR A 216 -6.20 13.57 13.55
CA TYR A 216 -5.23 14.53 13.01
C TYR A 216 -3.87 13.93 12.64
N PHE A 217 -3.65 12.64 12.81
CA PHE A 217 -2.37 11.96 12.57
C PHE A 217 -1.76 12.31 11.22
N TYR A 218 -2.50 12.15 10.13
CA TYR A 218 -1.95 12.44 8.80
C TYR A 218 -1.64 13.92 8.58
N PHE A 219 -2.40 14.82 9.17
CA PHE A 219 -2.12 16.26 9.08
C PHE A 219 -0.78 16.59 9.77
N THR A 220 -0.55 16.03 10.95
CA THR A 220 0.71 16.26 11.68
C THR A 220 1.90 15.64 10.97
N GLU A 221 1.79 14.42 10.49
CA GLU A 221 2.87 13.74 9.78
C GLU A 221 3.21 14.42 8.45
N LEU A 222 2.24 14.85 7.68
CA LEU A 222 2.46 15.60 6.44
C LEU A 222 3.17 16.92 6.68
N VAL A 223 2.78 17.68 7.71
CA VAL A 223 3.43 18.94 8.06
C VAL A 223 4.85 18.70 8.57
N LYS A 224 5.07 17.63 9.34
CA LYS A 224 6.43 17.23 9.75
C LYS A 224 7.31 16.89 8.55
N GLU A 225 6.79 16.20 7.53
CA GLU A 225 7.56 15.91 6.31
C GLU A 225 7.88 17.16 5.50
N ASN A 226 6.90 18.03 5.31
CA ASN A 226 7.03 19.21 4.47
C ASN A 226 6.04 20.32 4.91
N ILE A 227 6.55 21.31 5.63
CA ILE A 227 5.72 22.43 6.12
C ILE A 227 5.03 23.21 4.97
N LEU A 228 5.61 23.21 3.76
CA LEU A 228 5.01 23.87 2.60
C LEU A 228 3.69 23.26 2.16
N ILE A 229 3.35 22.06 2.64
CA ILE A 229 2.04 21.42 2.43
C ILE A 229 0.88 22.34 2.86
N LEU A 230 1.09 23.21 3.83
CA LEU A 230 0.10 24.21 4.25
C LEU A 230 -0.36 25.10 3.10
N PHE A 231 0.47 25.33 2.08
CA PHE A 231 0.08 26.10 0.88
C PHE A 231 -0.97 25.36 0.03
N SER A 232 -1.19 24.07 0.21
CA SER A 232 -2.28 23.36 -0.45
C SER A 232 -3.66 23.94 -0.07
N VAL A 233 -3.81 24.47 1.15
CA VAL A 233 -5.04 25.14 1.59
C VAL A 233 -5.33 26.38 0.72
N LEU A 234 -4.30 27.17 0.41
CA LEU A 234 -4.44 28.30 -0.51
C LEU A 234 -4.85 27.82 -1.91
N ALA A 235 -4.25 26.73 -2.39
CA ALA A 235 -4.63 26.15 -3.67
C ALA A 235 -6.12 25.79 -3.71
N LEU A 236 -6.64 25.14 -2.66
CA LEU A 236 -8.06 24.79 -2.54
C LEU A 236 -8.94 26.05 -2.62
N ILE A 237 -8.63 27.10 -1.82
CA ILE A 237 -9.42 28.35 -1.81
C ILE A 237 -9.51 28.95 -3.21
N PHE A 238 -8.39 28.97 -3.97
CA PHE A 238 -8.38 29.60 -5.30
C PHE A 238 -9.04 28.76 -6.37
N ILE A 239 -8.91 27.44 -6.31
CA ILE A 239 -9.59 26.53 -7.24
C ILE A 239 -11.11 26.63 -7.02
N PHE A 240 -11.59 26.75 -5.78
CA PHE A 240 -13.01 26.94 -5.48
C PHE A 240 -13.54 28.34 -5.91
N LYS A 241 -12.70 29.40 -5.80
CA LYS A 241 -13.08 30.75 -6.27
C LYS A 241 -13.21 30.84 -7.79
N LYS A 242 -12.41 30.06 -8.54
CA LYS A 242 -12.44 30.04 -10.02
C LYS A 242 -12.47 28.57 -10.47
N PRO A 243 -13.65 27.93 -10.39
CA PRO A 243 -13.75 26.50 -10.65
C PRO A 243 -13.47 26.19 -12.13
N ASP A 244 -12.51 25.32 -12.37
CA ASP A 244 -12.23 24.68 -13.63
C ASP A 244 -12.43 23.18 -13.45
N PHE A 245 -13.08 22.52 -14.42
CA PHE A 245 -13.43 21.10 -14.30
C PHE A 245 -12.23 20.19 -14.02
N LYS A 246 -11.12 20.40 -14.74
CA LYS A 246 -9.93 19.59 -14.57
C LYS A 246 -9.28 19.79 -13.19
N LYS A 247 -9.21 21.05 -12.72
CA LYS A 247 -8.66 21.37 -11.38
C LYS A 247 -9.58 20.88 -10.27
N MET A 248 -10.90 21.00 -10.47
CA MET A 248 -11.87 20.43 -9.52
C MET A 248 -11.78 18.92 -9.45
N SER A 249 -11.55 18.21 -10.58
CA SER A 249 -11.36 16.76 -10.54
C SER A 249 -10.12 16.36 -9.74
N LEU A 250 -9.01 17.14 -9.78
CA LEU A 250 -7.84 16.94 -8.94
C LEU A 250 -8.19 17.04 -7.44
N VAL A 251 -8.89 18.13 -7.07
CA VAL A 251 -9.28 18.39 -5.68
C VAL A 251 -10.22 17.29 -5.15
N ILE A 252 -11.26 16.97 -5.93
CA ILE A 252 -12.25 15.97 -5.52
C ILE A 252 -11.58 14.60 -5.38
N THR A 253 -10.72 14.21 -6.33
CA THR A 253 -9.99 12.92 -6.24
C THR A 253 -9.07 12.90 -5.02
N PHE A 254 -8.32 13.96 -4.77
CA PHE A 254 -7.50 14.09 -3.56
C PHE A 254 -8.34 13.90 -2.29
N LEU A 255 -9.45 14.61 -2.14
CA LEU A 255 -10.31 14.54 -0.96
C LEU A 255 -10.92 13.14 -0.79
N PHE A 256 -11.37 12.51 -1.87
CA PHE A 256 -11.94 11.16 -1.82
C PHE A 256 -10.90 10.08 -1.45
N ILE A 257 -9.62 10.29 -1.72
CA ILE A 257 -8.56 9.41 -1.25
C ILE A 257 -8.20 9.76 0.20
N PHE A 258 -8.01 11.04 0.52
CA PHE A 258 -7.46 11.48 1.81
C PHE A 258 -8.44 11.34 2.97
N VAL A 259 -9.73 11.72 2.78
CA VAL A 259 -10.72 11.73 3.85
C VAL A 259 -11.00 10.31 4.41
N PRO A 260 -11.23 9.27 3.60
CA PRO A 260 -11.46 7.93 4.13
C PRO A 260 -10.31 7.40 4.99
N TYR A 261 -9.06 7.67 4.62
CA TYR A 261 -7.90 7.27 5.44
C TYR A 261 -7.90 7.97 6.83
N ASN A 262 -8.40 9.19 6.93
CA ASN A 262 -8.52 9.86 8.23
C ASN A 262 -9.65 9.29 9.11
N LEU A 263 -10.68 8.71 8.50
CA LEU A 263 -11.82 8.14 9.22
C LEU A 263 -11.56 6.74 9.79
N ILE A 264 -10.61 6.00 9.21
CA ILE A 264 -10.24 4.66 9.67
C ILE A 264 -9.35 4.81 10.91
N SER A 265 -9.54 3.95 11.94
CA SER A 265 -8.72 3.95 13.16
C SER A 265 -7.29 3.51 12.90
N HIS A 266 -7.12 2.45 12.12
CA HIS A 266 -5.81 1.95 11.71
C HIS A 266 -5.15 2.95 10.74
N LYS A 267 -4.09 3.61 11.16
CA LYS A 267 -3.37 4.61 10.35
C LYS A 267 -1.88 4.32 10.32
N GLU A 268 -1.36 4.22 9.11
CA GLU A 268 0.06 4.15 8.82
C GLU A 268 0.42 5.22 7.79
N ILE A 269 1.59 5.85 7.93
CA ILE A 269 2.01 6.95 7.05
C ILE A 269 2.07 6.52 5.57
N ARG A 270 2.37 5.25 5.28
CA ARG A 270 2.43 4.69 3.92
C ARG A 270 1.10 4.78 3.17
N PHE A 271 -0.04 4.79 3.87
CA PHE A 271 -1.35 4.89 3.23
C PHE A 271 -1.55 6.21 2.50
N LEU A 272 -0.80 7.26 2.88
CA LEU A 272 -0.82 8.54 2.18
C LEU A 272 -0.17 8.52 0.80
N ILE A 273 0.63 7.51 0.45
CA ILE A 273 1.35 7.46 -0.83
C ILE A 273 0.40 7.64 -2.02
N ALA A 274 -0.83 7.11 -1.92
CA ALA A 274 -1.85 7.31 -2.95
C ALA A 274 -2.31 8.77 -3.10
N ALA A 275 -2.30 9.56 -2.02
CA ALA A 275 -2.72 10.96 -2.00
C ALA A 275 -1.58 11.95 -2.27
N LEU A 276 -0.33 11.57 -1.96
CA LEU A 276 0.85 12.45 -2.04
C LEU A 276 1.04 13.15 -3.39
N PRO A 277 0.93 12.48 -4.55
CA PRO A 277 1.10 13.14 -5.84
C PRO A 277 0.11 14.28 -6.05
N PHE A 278 -1.17 14.06 -5.72
CA PHE A 278 -2.23 15.07 -5.80
C PHE A 278 -1.94 16.24 -4.86
N LEU A 279 -1.53 15.93 -3.62
CA LEU A 279 -1.18 16.92 -2.61
C LEU A 279 0.04 17.76 -3.03
N CYS A 280 1.08 17.14 -3.58
CA CYS A 280 2.27 17.84 -4.07
C CYS A 280 1.93 18.80 -5.22
N ILE A 281 1.02 18.43 -6.13
CA ILE A 281 0.51 19.31 -7.19
C ILE A 281 -0.23 20.51 -6.58
N LEU A 282 -1.13 20.28 -5.62
CA LEU A 282 -1.88 21.34 -4.94
C LEU A 282 -0.93 22.27 -4.16
N THR A 283 0.01 21.71 -3.40
CA THR A 283 1.02 22.46 -2.65
C THR A 283 1.84 23.35 -3.57
N SER A 284 2.34 22.80 -4.66
CA SER A 284 3.12 23.53 -5.64
C SER A 284 2.31 24.70 -6.24
N TYR A 285 1.06 24.44 -6.64
CA TYR A 285 0.17 25.52 -7.13
C TYR A 285 -0.04 26.61 -6.07
N GLY A 286 -0.28 26.23 -4.80
CA GLY A 286 -0.44 27.18 -3.70
C GLY A 286 0.81 28.04 -3.44
N VAL A 287 2.01 27.42 -3.47
CA VAL A 287 3.29 28.13 -3.37
C VAL A 287 3.44 29.15 -4.49
N PHE A 288 3.22 28.76 -5.74
CA PHE A 288 3.33 29.69 -6.87
C PHE A 288 2.30 30.81 -6.82
N TYR A 289 1.11 30.53 -6.34
CA TYR A 289 0.10 31.56 -6.13
C TYR A 289 0.53 32.55 -5.05
N PHE A 290 0.96 32.05 -3.89
CA PHE A 290 1.43 32.91 -2.80
C PHE A 290 2.60 33.81 -3.23
N VAL A 291 3.62 33.20 -3.85
CA VAL A 291 4.79 33.95 -4.36
C VAL A 291 4.38 34.99 -5.41
N GLY A 292 3.36 34.68 -6.22
CA GLY A 292 2.81 35.61 -7.24
C GLY A 292 2.22 36.88 -6.67
N LEU A 293 1.85 36.91 -5.38
CA LEU A 293 1.38 38.13 -4.71
C LEU A 293 2.51 39.16 -4.53
N PHE A 294 3.78 38.71 -4.53
CA PHE A 294 4.97 39.56 -4.33
C PHE A 294 5.68 39.84 -5.66
N LYS A 295 5.09 40.74 -6.49
CA LYS A 295 5.55 41.00 -7.87
C LYS A 295 7.05 41.22 -8.01
N LYS A 296 7.67 42.06 -7.11
CA LYS A 296 9.07 42.48 -7.18
C LYS A 296 10.06 41.37 -6.76
N ASN A 297 9.71 40.57 -5.78
CA ASN A 297 10.64 39.61 -5.13
C ASN A 297 10.24 38.15 -5.33
N LYS A 298 9.39 37.86 -6.33
CA LYS A 298 8.80 36.51 -6.53
C LYS A 298 9.84 35.39 -6.67
N ASN A 299 10.91 35.63 -7.43
CA ASN A 299 11.94 34.59 -7.67
C ASN A 299 12.78 34.34 -6.41
N LEU A 300 13.14 35.42 -5.68
CA LEU A 300 13.85 35.33 -4.41
C LEU A 300 13.02 34.56 -3.37
N LEU A 301 11.73 34.89 -3.23
CA LEU A 301 10.84 34.21 -2.30
C LEU A 301 10.63 32.75 -2.67
N LEU A 302 10.48 32.43 -3.96
CA LEU A 302 10.39 31.03 -4.42
C LEU A 302 11.67 30.27 -4.07
N SER A 303 12.86 30.84 -4.36
CA SER A 303 14.14 30.21 -4.03
C SER A 303 14.29 29.99 -2.53
N LEU A 304 13.90 30.96 -1.70
CA LEU A 304 13.93 30.84 -0.25
C LEU A 304 13.04 29.69 0.25
N LEU A 305 11.79 29.60 -0.25
CA LEU A 305 10.88 28.53 0.12
C LEU A 305 11.41 27.15 -0.31
N LEU A 306 12.01 27.04 -1.50
CA LEU A 306 12.62 25.79 -1.95
C LEU A 306 13.85 25.41 -1.12
N VAL A 307 14.67 26.37 -0.72
CA VAL A 307 15.81 26.13 0.18
C VAL A 307 15.32 25.65 1.55
N ILE A 308 14.31 26.29 2.14
CA ILE A 308 13.68 25.83 3.38
C ILE A 308 13.17 24.40 3.23
N PHE A 309 12.49 24.10 2.13
CA PHE A 309 12.01 22.73 1.85
C PHE A 309 13.18 21.73 1.84
N LEU A 310 14.28 22.03 1.13
CA LEU A 310 15.44 21.13 1.04
C LEU A 310 16.08 20.91 2.41
N ILE A 311 16.25 21.98 3.20
CA ILE A 311 16.82 21.91 4.56
C ILE A 311 15.96 21.00 5.47
N VAL A 312 14.63 21.02 5.31
CA VAL A 312 13.73 20.23 6.14
C VAL A 312 13.58 18.79 5.63
N ALA A 313 13.47 18.59 4.30
CA ALA A 313 13.17 17.29 3.73
C ALA A 313 14.39 16.36 3.61
N VAL A 314 15.54 16.89 3.13
CA VAL A 314 16.71 16.06 2.84
C VAL A 314 17.27 15.32 4.06
N PRO A 315 17.38 15.92 5.26
CA PRO A 315 17.86 15.19 6.44
C PRO A 315 16.94 14.06 6.91
N LYS A 316 15.69 14.05 6.45
CA LYS A 316 14.69 13.01 6.80
C LYS A 316 14.70 11.84 5.83
N LEU A 317 15.45 11.92 4.75
CA LEU A 317 15.59 10.81 3.83
C LEU A 317 16.43 9.72 4.50
N LYS A 318 15.85 8.54 4.69
CA LYS A 318 16.52 7.41 5.31
C LYS A 318 17.31 6.64 4.26
N PHE A 319 18.60 6.51 4.47
CA PHE A 319 19.54 5.73 3.65
C PHE A 319 20.13 4.55 4.42
N ASP A 320 19.58 4.25 5.61
CA ASP A 320 20.13 3.27 6.52
C ASP A 320 20.09 1.88 5.85
N LYS A 321 21.21 1.16 5.98
CA LYS A 321 21.22 -0.27 5.71
C LYS A 321 20.54 -0.95 6.89
N TYR A 322 19.51 -1.71 6.60
CA TYR A 322 18.98 -2.63 7.58
C TYR A 322 19.89 -3.87 7.63
N GLU A 323 20.49 -4.16 8.77
CA GLU A 323 21.23 -5.38 9.00
C GLU A 323 20.25 -6.45 9.46
N ASP A 324 20.02 -7.44 8.60
CA ASP A 324 19.08 -8.54 8.86
C ASP A 324 19.79 -9.64 9.62
N ASP A 325 19.72 -9.61 10.95
CA ASP A 325 20.20 -10.69 11.80
C ASP A 325 19.30 -11.96 11.72
N LEU A 326 18.10 -11.82 11.18
CA LEU A 326 17.21 -12.93 10.86
C LEU A 326 17.70 -13.71 9.63
N GLY A 327 18.58 -13.16 8.83
CA GLY A 327 19.15 -13.81 7.65
C GLY A 327 19.78 -15.18 7.98
N ILE A 328 20.48 -15.30 9.11
CA ILE A 328 21.10 -16.55 9.57
C ILE A 328 20.03 -17.62 9.83
N PHE A 329 18.91 -17.23 10.46
CA PHE A 329 17.79 -18.15 10.72
C PHE A 329 17.11 -18.60 9.42
N TYR A 330 16.90 -17.66 8.48
CA TYR A 330 16.30 -17.98 7.18
C TYR A 330 17.24 -18.80 6.29
N ASP A 331 18.54 -18.58 6.33
CA ASP A 331 19.53 -19.36 5.58
C ASP A 331 19.58 -20.81 6.07
N TYR A 332 19.46 -21.05 7.38
CA TYR A 332 19.34 -22.39 7.93
C TYR A 332 18.15 -23.15 7.35
N ILE A 333 16.97 -22.50 7.29
CA ILE A 333 15.71 -23.13 6.88
C ILE A 333 15.53 -23.12 5.34
N LYS A 334 16.23 -22.25 4.61
CA LYS A 334 16.08 -22.07 3.17
C LYS A 334 16.25 -23.35 2.37
N ASN A 335 17.16 -24.21 2.79
CA ASN A 335 17.52 -25.45 2.11
C ASN A 335 16.74 -26.67 2.64
N GLU A 336 16.03 -26.52 3.76
CA GLU A 336 15.22 -27.58 4.33
C GLU A 336 13.89 -27.73 3.57
N LYS A 337 13.64 -28.92 3.04
CA LYS A 337 12.32 -29.26 2.48
C LYS A 337 11.42 -29.72 3.62
N ILE A 338 10.68 -28.75 4.16
CA ILE A 338 9.66 -29.00 5.16
C ILE A 338 8.39 -29.45 4.42
N GLY A 339 7.93 -30.65 4.71
CA GLY A 339 6.73 -31.20 4.10
C GLY A 339 5.44 -30.47 4.49
N ASN A 340 4.30 -31.06 4.15
CA ASN A 340 2.98 -30.52 4.53
C ASN A 340 2.83 -30.38 6.05
N GLY A 341 2.05 -29.38 6.50
CA GLY A 341 1.79 -29.12 7.91
C GLY A 341 2.75 -28.12 8.55
N LEU A 342 3.35 -27.24 7.76
CA LEU A 342 4.16 -26.14 8.26
C LEU A 342 3.27 -24.99 8.73
N TRP A 343 3.38 -24.65 10.02
CA TRP A 343 2.78 -23.47 10.62
C TRP A 343 3.84 -22.40 10.85
N ILE A 344 3.55 -21.17 10.52
CA ILE A 344 4.50 -20.05 10.64
C ILE A 344 3.87 -18.86 11.37
N SER A 345 4.64 -18.18 12.20
CA SER A 345 4.25 -16.90 12.78
C SER A 345 4.59 -15.72 11.88
N ASN A 346 5.66 -15.83 11.06
CA ASN A 346 6.13 -14.78 10.17
C ASN A 346 6.18 -15.26 8.72
N PRO A 347 5.55 -14.54 7.77
CA PRO A 347 5.56 -14.90 6.36
C PRO A 347 6.91 -14.72 5.67
N ALA A 348 7.89 -14.02 6.27
CA ALA A 348 9.22 -13.82 5.72
C ALA A 348 9.92 -15.14 5.39
N PHE A 349 9.69 -16.17 6.19
CA PHE A 349 10.19 -17.52 5.91
C PHE A 349 9.79 -18.02 4.50
N ILE A 350 8.53 -17.79 4.10
CA ILE A 350 8.03 -18.20 2.78
C ILE A 350 8.62 -17.33 1.65
N ALA A 351 8.99 -16.10 1.95
CA ALA A 351 9.66 -15.25 0.96
C ALA A 351 11.01 -15.83 0.55
N TYR A 352 11.76 -16.39 1.48
CA TYR A 352 13.12 -16.92 1.25
C TYR A 352 13.17 -18.43 0.91
N SER A 353 12.15 -19.21 1.24
CA SER A 353 12.09 -20.65 0.99
C SER A 353 11.06 -21.06 -0.06
N ASN A 354 11.16 -22.28 -0.59
CA ASN A 354 10.17 -22.87 -1.48
C ASN A 354 9.23 -23.84 -0.73
N ASN A 355 9.01 -23.60 0.56
CA ASN A 355 8.07 -24.37 1.36
C ASN A 355 6.65 -23.83 1.21
N LYS A 356 5.66 -24.65 1.60
CA LYS A 356 4.25 -24.28 1.70
C LYS A 356 3.90 -24.04 3.16
N ALA A 357 3.41 -22.85 3.50
CA ALA A 357 2.75 -22.64 4.78
C ALA A 357 1.32 -23.18 4.71
N SER A 358 0.98 -24.10 5.60
CA SER A 358 -0.39 -24.58 5.76
C SER A 358 -1.21 -23.68 6.68
N GLU A 359 -0.55 -22.96 7.59
CA GLU A 359 -1.20 -22.06 8.53
C GLU A 359 -0.30 -20.86 8.85
N LEU A 360 -0.89 -19.67 8.87
CA LEU A 360 -0.27 -18.44 9.37
C LEU A 360 -0.88 -18.15 10.73
N ILE A 361 -0.09 -18.25 11.81
CA ILE A 361 -0.57 -18.23 13.20
C ILE A 361 -1.39 -16.95 13.49
N TYR A 362 -0.91 -15.80 13.03
CA TYR A 362 -1.56 -14.50 13.31
C TYR A 362 -2.67 -14.11 12.36
N TYR A 363 -3.01 -14.94 11.38
CA TYR A 363 -4.02 -14.61 10.38
C TYR A 363 -5.36 -15.27 10.70
N PRO A 364 -6.49 -14.58 10.54
CA PRO A 364 -6.66 -13.16 10.17
C PRO A 364 -6.34 -12.19 11.29
N LEU A 365 -6.35 -12.62 12.54
CA LEU A 365 -6.07 -11.86 13.75
C LEU A 365 -5.61 -12.79 14.86
N TYR A 366 -4.83 -12.26 15.81
CA TYR A 366 -4.43 -13.00 16.99
C TYR A 366 -5.33 -12.55 18.18
N ASN A 367 -6.35 -13.38 18.49
CA ASN A 367 -7.30 -13.19 19.57
C ASN A 367 -7.69 -14.53 20.17
N SER A 368 -8.54 -14.55 21.20
CA SER A 368 -8.99 -15.79 21.86
C SER A 368 -9.59 -16.80 20.90
N GLU A 369 -10.41 -16.39 19.94
CA GLU A 369 -11.02 -17.30 18.96
C GLU A 369 -9.98 -17.90 18.01
N ARG A 370 -9.02 -17.10 17.57
CA ARG A 370 -7.92 -17.58 16.73
C ARG A 370 -7.05 -18.61 17.46
N ILE A 371 -6.74 -18.37 18.74
CA ILE A 371 -5.97 -19.28 19.56
C ILE A 371 -6.73 -20.61 19.77
N ASP A 372 -8.03 -20.57 20.05
CA ASP A 372 -8.87 -21.76 20.17
C ASP A 372 -8.87 -22.58 18.88
N TYR A 373 -8.97 -21.92 17.74
CA TYR A 373 -8.84 -22.56 16.43
C TYR A 373 -7.47 -23.23 16.25
N LEU A 374 -6.37 -22.56 16.61
CA LEU A 374 -5.02 -23.11 16.50
C LEU A 374 -4.85 -24.32 17.43
N ILE A 375 -5.33 -24.24 18.68
CA ILE A 375 -5.28 -25.35 19.65
C ILE A 375 -6.07 -26.55 19.12
N SER A 376 -7.29 -26.34 18.64
CA SER A 376 -8.14 -27.43 18.13
C SER A 376 -7.55 -28.11 16.89
N ASN A 377 -6.76 -27.40 16.09
CA ASN A 377 -6.14 -27.89 14.87
C ASN A 377 -4.66 -28.25 15.01
N ILE A 378 -4.09 -28.23 16.21
CA ILE A 378 -2.65 -28.42 16.45
C ILE A 378 -2.12 -29.75 15.93
N ASN A 379 -2.98 -30.77 15.80
CA ASN A 379 -2.63 -32.09 15.24
C ASN A 379 -2.30 -32.00 13.72
N ASN A 380 -2.72 -30.97 13.03
CA ASN A 380 -2.40 -30.75 11.63
C ASN A 380 -1.01 -30.13 11.45
N ALA A 381 -0.43 -29.56 12.51
CA ALA A 381 0.92 -29.03 12.49
C ALA A 381 1.95 -30.17 12.63
N LYS A 382 2.89 -30.24 11.70
CA LYS A 382 4.06 -31.13 11.77
C LYS A 382 5.33 -30.36 12.09
N HIS A 383 5.40 -29.13 11.64
CA HIS A 383 6.51 -28.21 11.89
C HIS A 383 5.95 -26.85 12.25
N VAL A 384 6.53 -26.21 13.24
CA VAL A 384 6.12 -24.88 13.70
C VAL A 384 7.33 -23.97 13.76
N LEU A 385 7.26 -22.83 13.06
CA LEU A 385 8.27 -21.78 13.09
C LEU A 385 7.69 -20.56 13.77
N ILE A 386 8.25 -20.22 14.92
CA ILE A 386 7.80 -19.06 15.71
C ILE A 386 8.94 -18.05 15.80
N ASN A 387 8.64 -16.83 15.36
CA ASN A 387 9.41 -15.65 15.73
C ASN A 387 8.62 -14.92 16.84
N THR A 388 9.17 -14.93 18.05
CA THR A 388 8.49 -14.33 19.20
C THR A 388 8.47 -12.80 19.14
N CYS A 389 9.32 -12.18 18.33
CA CYS A 389 9.34 -10.73 18.13
C CYS A 389 8.16 -10.21 17.31
N ASP A 390 7.58 -11.06 16.46
CA ASP A 390 6.44 -10.69 15.61
C ASP A 390 5.10 -11.07 16.24
N LEU A 391 5.10 -11.50 17.51
CA LEU A 391 3.86 -11.84 18.21
C LEU A 391 3.03 -10.55 18.42
N LEU A 392 1.88 -10.47 17.72
CA LEU A 392 0.93 -9.40 17.97
C LEU A 392 0.43 -9.51 19.42
N PRO A 393 0.39 -8.40 20.15
CA PRO A 393 -0.20 -8.40 21.49
C PRO A 393 -1.68 -8.77 21.39
N CYS A 394 -2.21 -9.38 22.44
CA CYS A 394 -3.63 -9.65 22.55
C CYS A 394 -4.45 -8.36 22.57
N PRO A 395 -5.66 -8.32 21.99
CA PRO A 395 -6.54 -7.15 22.07
C PRO A 395 -6.83 -6.77 23.52
N GLU A 396 -6.82 -5.46 23.84
CA GLU A 396 -7.06 -4.94 25.19
C GLU A 396 -8.42 -5.35 25.79
N ASN A 397 -9.42 -5.54 24.94
CA ASN A 397 -10.77 -5.97 25.31
C ASN A 397 -10.95 -7.49 25.37
N ASP A 398 -9.93 -8.28 25.06
CA ASP A 398 -9.95 -9.75 25.11
C ASP A 398 -9.15 -10.25 26.31
N LEU A 399 -9.80 -10.24 27.48
CA LEU A 399 -9.17 -10.59 28.75
C LEU A 399 -8.63 -12.03 28.83
N THR A 400 -9.15 -12.93 27.99
CA THR A 400 -8.76 -14.33 27.99
C THR A 400 -7.65 -14.65 27.01
N CYS A 401 -7.35 -13.75 26.09
CA CYS A 401 -6.38 -13.98 25.02
C CYS A 401 -4.98 -14.25 25.56
N ASN A 402 -4.47 -13.46 26.52
CA ASN A 402 -3.12 -13.66 27.08
C ASN A 402 -2.98 -15.03 27.74
N GLN A 403 -3.98 -15.45 28.55
CA GLN A 403 -3.97 -16.76 29.18
C GLN A 403 -3.99 -17.90 28.16
N LYS A 404 -4.81 -17.76 27.11
CA LYS A 404 -4.86 -18.74 26.02
C LYS A 404 -3.56 -18.77 25.23
N HIS A 405 -2.92 -17.61 25.03
CA HIS A 405 -1.62 -17.51 24.38
C HIS A 405 -0.57 -18.31 25.15
N ASP A 406 -0.46 -18.10 26.46
CA ASP A 406 0.51 -18.85 27.29
C ASP A 406 0.25 -20.34 27.25
N ASN A 407 -1.01 -20.76 27.33
CA ASN A 407 -1.41 -22.16 27.17
C ASN A 407 -1.03 -22.73 25.80
N PHE A 408 -1.24 -21.97 24.73
CA PHE A 408 -0.88 -22.36 23.37
C PHE A 408 0.65 -22.56 23.22
N ILE A 409 1.44 -21.61 23.72
CA ILE A 409 2.91 -21.70 23.68
C ILE A 409 3.40 -22.90 24.52
N ASN A 410 2.82 -23.14 25.68
CA ASN A 410 3.16 -24.32 26.50
C ASN A 410 2.81 -25.62 25.78
N LEU A 411 1.63 -25.71 25.18
CA LEU A 411 1.20 -26.85 24.40
C LEU A 411 2.13 -27.12 23.20
N LEU A 412 2.63 -26.07 22.56
CA LEU A 412 3.64 -26.22 21.49
C LEU A 412 4.94 -26.78 22.02
N LYS A 413 5.44 -26.33 23.19
CA LYS A 413 6.65 -26.83 23.83
C LYS A 413 6.51 -28.29 24.29
N GLU A 414 5.34 -28.69 24.72
CA GLU A 414 5.05 -30.10 25.12
C GLU A 414 4.97 -31.03 23.89
N LYS A 415 4.40 -30.55 22.80
CA LYS A 415 4.11 -31.38 21.63
C LYS A 415 5.28 -31.46 20.63
N PHE A 416 6.08 -30.40 20.51
CA PHE A 416 7.15 -30.31 19.53
C PHE A 416 8.52 -30.25 20.22
N ASN A 417 9.47 -31.01 19.72
CA ASN A 417 10.87 -30.89 20.10
C ASN A 417 11.48 -29.66 19.45
N ILE A 418 12.23 -28.86 20.20
CA ILE A 418 12.99 -27.74 19.66
C ILE A 418 14.15 -28.30 18.84
N TYR A 419 14.05 -28.10 17.51
CA TYR A 419 15.09 -28.57 16.58
C TYR A 419 16.16 -27.51 16.32
N TYR A 420 15.73 -26.23 16.25
CA TYR A 420 16.60 -25.06 16.05
C TYR A 420 16.13 -23.91 16.93
N TYR A 421 17.08 -23.25 17.57
CA TYR A 421 16.80 -22.06 18.38
C TYR A 421 17.90 -21.01 18.13
N ASN A 422 17.50 -19.81 17.80
CA ASN A 422 18.38 -18.64 17.76
C ASN A 422 17.80 -17.56 18.66
N LYS A 423 18.64 -17.00 19.52
CA LYS A 423 18.25 -15.90 20.43
C LYS A 423 18.82 -14.62 19.88
N HIS A 424 17.94 -13.71 19.49
CA HIS A 424 18.30 -12.33 19.18
C HIS A 424 18.16 -11.43 20.40
N ASN A 425 19.06 -10.46 20.57
CA ASN A 425 19.11 -9.65 21.79
C ASN A 425 18.11 -8.50 21.84
N SER A 426 17.37 -8.23 20.78
CA SER A 426 16.37 -7.18 20.74
C SER A 426 15.21 -7.53 19.83
N CYS A 427 14.02 -7.65 20.43
CA CYS A 427 12.77 -7.43 19.72
C CYS A 427 12.41 -5.95 19.92
N GLU A 428 12.86 -5.05 19.07
CA GLU A 428 12.43 -3.66 19.04
C GLU A 428 11.16 -3.45 18.21
#